data_60cb62d90d70845412d803989de10cb2
#
_entry.id   60cb62d90d70845412d803989de10cb2
#
_cell.length_a   1.000
_cell.length_b   1.000
_cell.length_c   1.000
_cell.angle_alpha   90.00
_cell.angle_beta   90.00
_cell.angle_gamma   90.00
#
_symmetry.space_group_name_H-M   'P 1'
#
loop_
_entity.id
_entity.type
_entity.pdbx_description
1 polymer ?
#
loop_
_entity_poly.entity_id
_entity_poly.type
_entity_poly.pdbx_seq_one_letter_code
_entity_poly.pdbx_strand_id
1 'polypeptide(L)'
;VETALHDVGLVERRAQRFASLSGGEKQRALLARALAQQPELLLLDEPTNHLDLRHQLELLARVRRLGIATLATIHDLNLAAAYCDRLHVLAHGRIVASGTPADVLTEALLRDVFGVAALVDRHPVTGRPRITPLHPE
;
A
#
# COMPACT_ATOMS: atom_id res chain seq x y z
N VAL A 1 4.21 8.49 -22.15
CA VAL A 1 5.32 8.64 -21.18
C VAL A 1 5.15 9.93 -20.37
N GLU A 2 4.92 11.08 -20.98
CA GLU A 2 4.76 12.35 -20.23
C GLU A 2 3.60 12.30 -19.25
N THR A 3 2.44 11.78 -19.65
CA THR A 3 1.29 11.56 -18.76
C THR A 3 1.69 10.73 -17.53
N ALA A 4 2.39 9.61 -17.74
CA ALA A 4 2.84 8.75 -16.65
C ALA A 4 3.81 9.48 -15.68
N LEU A 5 4.69 10.32 -16.19
CA LEU A 5 5.57 11.15 -15.36
C LEU A 5 4.79 12.22 -14.58
N HIS A 6 3.77 12.79 -15.19
CA HIS A 6 2.87 13.72 -14.53
C HIS A 6 2.11 13.05 -13.38
N ASP A 7 1.53 11.88 -13.64
CA ASP A 7 0.74 11.11 -12.66
C ASP A 7 1.55 10.78 -11.40
N VAL A 8 2.85 10.53 -11.56
CA VAL A 8 3.75 10.23 -10.43
C VAL A 8 4.51 11.46 -9.91
N GLY A 9 4.35 12.64 -10.51
CA GLY A 9 5.00 13.90 -10.09
C GLY A 9 6.52 13.89 -10.31
N LEU A 10 6.97 13.40 -11.47
CA LEU A 10 8.39 13.35 -11.86
C LEU A 10 8.71 14.09 -13.15
N VAL A 11 7.83 14.97 -13.63
CA VAL A 11 8.05 15.73 -14.88
C VAL A 11 9.36 16.50 -14.85
N GLU A 12 9.63 17.19 -13.75
CA GLU A 12 10.86 17.99 -13.56
C GLU A 12 12.14 17.13 -13.48
N ARG A 13 11.99 15.82 -13.27
CA ARG A 13 13.08 14.84 -13.17
C ARG A 13 13.31 14.04 -14.44
N ARG A 14 12.57 14.32 -15.52
CA ARG A 14 12.57 13.54 -16.78
C ARG A 14 13.95 13.31 -17.40
N ALA A 15 14.86 14.28 -17.26
CA ALA A 15 16.22 14.23 -17.80
C ALA A 15 17.24 13.66 -16.79
N GLN A 16 16.82 13.37 -15.55
CA GLN A 16 17.69 12.90 -14.49
C GLN A 16 17.95 11.39 -14.62
N ARG A 17 19.18 10.97 -14.35
CA ARG A 17 19.53 9.55 -14.37
C ARG A 17 18.82 8.81 -13.20
N PHE A 18 18.24 7.64 -13.46
CA PHE A 18 17.57 6.83 -12.43
C PHE A 18 18.44 6.58 -11.19
N ALA A 19 19.75 6.35 -11.38
CA ALA A 19 20.67 6.09 -10.29
C ALA A 19 20.78 7.26 -9.29
N SER A 20 20.58 8.50 -9.74
CA SER A 20 20.69 9.70 -8.91
C SER A 20 19.38 10.11 -8.23
N LEU A 21 18.30 9.38 -8.48
CA LEU A 21 17.01 9.61 -7.83
C LEU A 21 17.05 9.11 -6.38
N SER A 22 16.31 9.78 -5.50
CA SER A 22 16.04 9.31 -4.14
C SER A 22 15.24 8.00 -4.15
N GLY A 23 15.17 7.28 -3.03
CA GLY A 23 14.40 6.04 -2.92
C GLY A 23 12.92 6.22 -3.33
N GLY A 24 12.27 7.26 -2.82
CA GLY A 24 10.88 7.57 -3.18
C GLY A 24 10.72 7.99 -4.64
N GLU A 25 11.67 8.73 -5.22
CA GLU A 25 11.66 9.07 -6.65
C GLU A 25 11.86 7.82 -7.53
N LYS A 26 12.73 6.89 -7.11
CA LYS A 26 12.93 5.61 -7.81
C LYS A 26 11.64 4.79 -7.84
N GLN A 27 10.94 4.66 -6.71
CA GLN A 27 9.65 3.97 -6.67
C GLN A 27 8.61 4.61 -7.57
N ARG A 28 8.52 5.95 -7.57
CA ARG A 28 7.63 6.68 -8.49
C ARG A 28 8.03 6.50 -9.95
N ALA A 29 9.33 6.44 -10.26
CA ALA A 29 9.80 6.17 -11.62
C ALA A 29 9.45 4.77 -12.10
N LEU A 30 9.53 3.76 -11.22
CA LEU A 30 9.07 2.40 -11.52
C LEU A 30 7.57 2.35 -11.77
N LEU A 31 6.78 3.06 -10.96
CA LEU A 31 5.34 3.21 -11.17
C LEU A 31 5.05 3.89 -12.52
N ALA A 32 5.75 5.00 -12.85
CA ALA A 32 5.61 5.67 -14.14
C ALA A 32 5.91 4.74 -15.32
N ARG A 33 6.93 3.88 -15.19
CA ARG A 33 7.26 2.87 -16.20
C ARG A 33 6.11 1.88 -16.41
N ALA A 34 5.47 1.42 -15.35
CA ALA A 34 4.31 0.55 -15.44
C ALA A 34 3.12 1.28 -16.09
N LEU A 35 2.83 2.51 -15.67
CA LEU A 35 1.73 3.33 -16.20
C LEU A 35 1.92 3.69 -17.69
N ALA A 36 3.16 3.85 -18.15
CA ALA A 36 3.45 4.13 -19.56
C ALA A 36 3.00 3.01 -20.50
N GLN A 37 2.76 1.80 -19.98
CA GLN A 37 2.23 0.66 -20.71
C GLN A 37 0.69 0.65 -20.79
N GLN A 38 0.03 1.64 -20.17
CA GLN A 38 -1.45 1.77 -20.09
C GLN A 38 -2.12 0.48 -19.56
N PRO A 39 -1.73 -0.01 -18.38
CA PRO A 39 -2.23 -1.27 -17.85
C PRO A 39 -3.70 -1.17 -17.44
N GLU A 40 -4.46 -2.24 -17.63
CA GLU A 40 -5.80 -2.41 -17.05
C GLU A 40 -5.71 -2.91 -15.60
N LEU A 41 -4.63 -3.60 -15.26
CA LEU A 41 -4.33 -4.13 -13.93
C LEU A 41 -2.90 -3.78 -13.54
N LEU A 42 -2.71 -3.21 -12.37
CA LEU A 42 -1.42 -2.87 -11.78
C LEU A 42 -1.07 -3.87 -10.68
N LEU A 43 0.08 -4.52 -10.81
CA LEU A 43 0.62 -5.42 -9.79
C LEU A 43 1.80 -4.72 -9.09
N LEU A 44 1.71 -4.55 -7.78
CA LEU A 44 2.73 -3.89 -6.96
C LEU A 44 3.22 -4.87 -5.89
N ASP A 45 4.47 -5.25 -5.99
CA ASP A 45 5.09 -6.10 -4.98
C ASP A 45 5.86 -5.22 -3.98
N GLU A 46 5.37 -5.22 -2.72
CA GLU A 46 5.92 -4.46 -1.60
C GLU A 46 6.25 -2.98 -1.94
N PRO A 47 5.32 -2.22 -2.53
CA PRO A 47 5.62 -0.89 -3.08
C PRO A 47 6.03 0.14 -2.02
N THR A 48 5.77 -0.14 -0.75
CA THR A 48 6.07 0.74 0.38
C THR A 48 7.39 0.42 1.09
N ASN A 49 8.07 -0.66 0.70
CA ASN A 49 9.32 -1.06 1.34
C ASN A 49 10.42 -0.02 1.14
N HIS A 50 11.22 0.17 2.18
CA HIS A 50 12.35 1.11 2.23
C HIS A 50 11.98 2.58 2.01
N LEU A 51 10.70 2.92 2.10
CA LEU A 51 10.21 4.28 2.05
C LEU A 51 9.94 4.79 3.48
N ASP A 52 10.24 6.06 3.74
CA ASP A 52 9.74 6.71 4.93
C ASP A 52 8.22 6.89 4.88
N LEU A 53 7.61 7.15 6.03
CA LEU A 53 6.15 7.25 6.17
C LEU A 53 5.53 8.23 5.16
N ARG A 54 6.14 9.39 4.94
CA ARG A 54 5.62 10.38 4.02
C ARG A 54 5.54 9.83 2.59
N HIS A 55 6.62 9.21 2.11
CA HIS A 55 6.69 8.65 0.76
C HIS A 55 5.75 7.44 0.58
N GLN A 56 5.57 6.62 1.63
CA GLN A 56 4.58 5.53 1.63
C GLN A 56 3.15 6.06 1.40
N LEU A 57 2.75 7.07 2.18
CA LEU A 57 1.43 7.68 2.07
C LEU A 57 1.22 8.35 0.72
N GLU A 58 2.21 9.10 0.22
CA GLU A 58 2.15 9.75 -1.09
C GLU A 58 2.00 8.73 -2.21
N LEU A 59 2.76 7.62 -2.18
CA LEU A 59 2.70 6.57 -3.19
C LEU A 59 1.31 5.92 -3.23
N LEU A 60 0.82 5.44 -2.09
CA LEU A 60 -0.48 4.77 -2.01
C LEU A 60 -1.64 5.72 -2.38
N ALA A 61 -1.58 6.98 -1.96
CA ALA A 61 -2.56 7.99 -2.36
C ALA A 61 -2.54 8.25 -3.88
N ARG A 62 -1.37 8.22 -4.52
CA ARG A 62 -1.26 8.34 -5.98
C ARG A 62 -1.86 7.12 -6.67
N VAL A 63 -1.47 5.91 -6.27
CA VAL A 63 -2.01 4.66 -6.83
C VAL A 63 -3.54 4.66 -6.77
N ARG A 64 -4.11 5.04 -5.63
CA ARG A 64 -5.57 5.12 -5.47
C ARG A 64 -6.23 6.12 -6.42
N ARG A 65 -5.59 7.27 -6.69
CA ARG A 65 -6.12 8.29 -7.61
C ARG A 65 -6.09 7.88 -9.09
N LEU A 66 -5.26 6.89 -9.45
CA LEU A 66 -5.17 6.41 -10.84
C LEU A 66 -6.46 5.74 -11.30
N GLY A 67 -7.29 5.22 -10.39
CA GLY A 67 -8.52 4.51 -10.73
C GLY A 67 -8.32 3.20 -11.51
N ILE A 68 -7.09 2.67 -11.52
CA ILE A 68 -6.74 1.40 -12.16
C ILE A 68 -6.89 0.28 -11.13
N ALA A 69 -7.46 -0.86 -11.55
CA ALA A 69 -7.49 -2.04 -10.71
C ALA A 69 -6.06 -2.39 -10.26
N THR A 70 -5.85 -2.46 -8.94
CA THR A 70 -4.51 -2.65 -8.39
C THR A 70 -4.51 -3.79 -7.38
N LEU A 71 -3.56 -4.71 -7.52
CA LEU A 71 -3.23 -5.72 -6.52
C LEU A 71 -1.84 -5.40 -5.96
N ALA A 72 -1.75 -5.26 -4.64
CA ALA A 72 -0.50 -4.92 -3.97
C ALA A 72 -0.25 -5.83 -2.77
N THR A 73 1.02 -6.21 -2.55
CA THR A 73 1.45 -6.80 -1.28
C THR A 73 1.81 -5.67 -0.31
N ILE A 74 1.21 -5.67 0.87
CA ILE A 74 1.43 -4.63 1.89
C ILE A 74 1.63 -5.32 3.25
N HIS A 75 2.71 -4.99 3.94
CA HIS A 75 3.01 -5.56 5.26
C HIS A 75 2.44 -4.74 6.41
N ASP A 76 2.32 -3.43 6.24
CA ASP A 76 1.71 -2.55 7.24
C ASP A 76 0.18 -2.65 7.17
N LEU A 77 -0.41 -3.23 8.22
CA LEU A 77 -1.85 -3.46 8.29
C LEU A 77 -2.66 -2.15 8.39
N ASN A 78 -2.11 -1.09 8.99
CA ASN A 78 -2.77 0.20 9.03
C ASN A 78 -2.76 0.88 7.65
N LEU A 79 -1.68 0.75 6.89
CA LEU A 79 -1.64 1.20 5.49
C LEU A 79 -2.61 0.39 4.63
N ALA A 80 -2.67 -0.92 4.80
CA ALA A 80 -3.63 -1.77 4.10
C ALA A 80 -5.07 -1.38 4.45
N ALA A 81 -5.37 -1.16 5.74
CA ALA A 81 -6.68 -0.69 6.18
C ALA A 81 -7.05 0.68 5.58
N ALA A 82 -6.08 1.59 5.48
CA ALA A 82 -6.32 2.96 5.02
C ALA A 82 -6.53 3.07 3.50
N TYR A 83 -5.86 2.25 2.70
CA TYR A 83 -5.79 2.44 1.25
C TYR A 83 -6.46 1.36 0.43
N CYS A 84 -6.61 0.12 0.93
CA CYS A 84 -7.23 -0.97 0.18
C CYS A 84 -8.76 -0.97 0.35
N ASP A 85 -9.46 -1.39 -0.71
CA ASP A 85 -10.90 -1.60 -0.67
C ASP A 85 -11.24 -3.03 -0.27
N ARG A 86 -10.36 -3.98 -0.60
CA ARG A 86 -10.45 -5.39 -0.20
C ARG A 86 -9.09 -5.90 0.23
N LEU A 87 -9.10 -6.81 1.19
CA LEU A 87 -7.92 -7.50 1.69
C LEU A 87 -8.03 -9.00 1.45
N HIS A 88 -6.90 -9.61 1.13
CA HIS A 88 -6.69 -11.04 1.13
C HIS A 88 -5.52 -11.35 2.06
N VAL A 89 -5.78 -12.04 3.16
CA VAL A 89 -4.74 -12.42 4.11
C VAL A 89 -4.19 -13.78 3.72
N LEU A 90 -2.88 -13.82 3.48
CA LEU A 90 -2.17 -15.05 3.17
C LEU A 90 -1.46 -15.59 4.41
N ALA A 91 -1.64 -16.87 4.68
CA ALA A 91 -0.87 -17.61 5.67
C ALA A 91 -0.57 -19.01 5.14
N HIS A 92 0.66 -19.47 5.30
CA HIS A 92 1.10 -20.80 4.85
C HIS A 92 0.73 -21.13 3.40
N GLY A 93 0.87 -20.14 2.49
CA GLY A 93 0.58 -20.29 1.07
C GLY A 93 -0.91 -20.36 0.71
N ARG A 94 -1.81 -20.02 1.62
CA ARG A 94 -3.26 -20.04 1.43
C ARG A 94 -3.90 -18.73 1.84
N ILE A 95 -5.00 -18.37 1.18
CA ILE A 95 -5.84 -17.25 1.61
C ILE A 95 -6.69 -17.75 2.79
N VAL A 96 -6.47 -17.16 3.96
CA VAL A 96 -7.17 -17.51 5.21
C VAL A 96 -8.31 -16.55 5.55
N ALA A 97 -8.30 -15.34 4.99
CA ALA A 97 -9.39 -14.38 5.10
C ALA A 97 -9.45 -13.48 3.87
N SER A 98 -10.66 -13.05 3.50
CA SER A 98 -10.90 -12.15 2.37
C SER A 98 -12.15 -11.33 2.61
N GLY A 99 -12.07 -10.01 2.38
CA GLY A 99 -13.21 -9.11 2.59
C GLY A 99 -12.79 -7.65 2.59
N THR A 100 -13.66 -6.78 3.07
CA THR A 100 -13.29 -5.39 3.34
C THR A 100 -12.30 -5.32 4.51
N PRO A 101 -11.52 -4.24 4.64
CA PRO A 101 -10.64 -4.09 5.82
C PRO A 101 -11.38 -4.25 7.15
N ALA A 102 -12.63 -3.78 7.25
CA ALA A 102 -13.43 -3.90 8.47
C ALA A 102 -13.87 -5.33 8.78
N ASP A 103 -14.10 -6.14 7.75
CA ASP A 103 -14.49 -7.55 7.91
C ASP A 103 -13.29 -8.43 8.27
N VAL A 104 -12.13 -8.09 7.74
CA VAL A 104 -10.92 -8.93 7.81
C VAL A 104 -10.07 -8.60 9.03
N LEU A 105 -9.82 -7.32 9.30
CA LEU A 105 -8.90 -6.90 10.36
C LEU A 105 -9.62 -6.90 11.71
N THR A 106 -9.66 -8.07 12.34
CA THR A 106 -10.24 -8.29 13.66
C THR A 106 -9.16 -8.67 14.67
N GLU A 107 -9.40 -8.42 15.95
CA GLU A 107 -8.49 -8.81 17.03
C GLU A 107 -8.23 -10.33 17.04
N ALA A 108 -9.24 -11.13 16.70
CA ALA A 108 -9.11 -12.58 16.56
C ALA A 108 -8.15 -12.96 15.43
N LEU A 109 -8.30 -12.37 14.24
CA LEU A 109 -7.40 -12.62 13.12
C LEU A 109 -5.96 -12.22 13.46
N LEU A 110 -5.77 -11.06 14.09
CA LEU A 110 -4.44 -10.58 14.47
C LEU A 110 -3.75 -11.53 15.44
N ARG A 111 -4.47 -12.05 16.42
CA ARG A 111 -3.95 -13.04 17.36
C ARG A 111 -3.67 -14.38 16.68
N ASP A 112 -4.63 -14.91 15.92
CA ASP A 112 -4.60 -16.29 15.43
C ASP A 112 -3.69 -16.46 14.19
N VAL A 113 -3.54 -15.44 13.37
CA VAL A 113 -2.75 -15.47 12.13
C VAL A 113 -1.41 -14.75 12.27
N PHE A 114 -1.40 -13.59 12.92
CA PHE A 114 -0.18 -12.78 13.05
C PHE A 114 0.52 -12.97 14.41
N GLY A 115 -0.12 -13.65 15.37
CA GLY A 115 0.45 -13.84 16.72
C GLY A 115 0.56 -12.55 17.53
N VAL A 116 -0.25 -11.53 17.21
CA VAL A 116 -0.18 -10.19 17.82
C VAL A 116 -1.46 -9.90 18.57
N ALA A 117 -1.32 -9.54 19.87
CA ALA A 117 -2.40 -8.93 20.61
C ALA A 117 -2.54 -7.45 20.20
N ALA A 118 -3.72 -7.02 19.80
CA ALA A 118 -3.97 -5.65 19.37
C ALA A 118 -5.41 -5.24 19.67
N LEU A 119 -5.64 -3.95 19.81
CA LEU A 119 -6.97 -3.35 19.76
C LEU A 119 -7.27 -2.98 18.30
N VAL A 120 -8.50 -3.23 17.87
CA VAL A 120 -8.99 -2.79 16.56
C VAL A 120 -10.17 -1.86 16.77
N ASP A 121 -9.96 -0.59 16.50
CA ASP A 121 -11.00 0.43 16.59
C ASP A 121 -11.20 1.15 15.23
N ARG A 122 -12.01 2.18 15.22
CA ARG A 122 -12.22 3.02 14.04
C ARG A 122 -11.39 4.29 14.14
N HIS A 123 -10.65 4.59 13.09
CA HIS A 123 -9.93 5.85 12.97
C HIS A 123 -10.93 7.02 13.02
N PRO A 124 -10.77 8.00 13.96
CA PRO A 124 -11.78 9.02 14.24
C PRO A 124 -12.10 9.95 13.06
N VAL A 125 -11.15 10.10 12.12
CA VAL A 125 -11.34 10.97 10.94
C VAL A 125 -11.85 10.19 9.74
N THR A 126 -11.29 8.99 9.48
CA THR A 126 -11.58 8.23 8.24
C THR A 126 -12.65 7.16 8.41
N GLY A 127 -12.96 6.77 9.65
CA GLY A 127 -13.86 5.66 9.98
C GLY A 127 -13.32 4.27 9.61
N ARG A 128 -12.12 4.19 9.01
CA ARG A 128 -11.49 2.93 8.63
C ARG A 128 -10.89 2.22 9.85
N PRO A 129 -10.68 0.90 9.81
CA PRO A 129 -10.04 0.18 10.90
C PRO A 129 -8.66 0.76 11.23
N ARG A 130 -8.38 0.83 12.53
CA ARG A 130 -7.08 1.21 13.06
C ARG A 130 -6.63 0.12 14.04
N ILE A 131 -5.41 -0.34 13.87
CA ILE A 131 -4.79 -1.38 14.66
C ILE A 131 -3.78 -0.75 15.59
N THR A 132 -3.96 -0.98 16.89
CA THR A 132 -3.02 -0.56 17.93
C THR A 132 -2.44 -1.80 18.58
N PRO A 133 -1.19 -2.21 18.26
CA PRO A 133 -0.55 -3.34 18.90
C PRO A 133 -0.43 -3.14 20.40
N LEU A 134 -0.67 -4.20 21.15
CA LEU A 134 -0.45 -4.24 22.60
C LEU A 134 0.92 -4.84 22.87
N HIS A 135 1.66 -4.24 23.81
CA HIS A 135 2.93 -4.82 24.23
C HIS A 135 2.66 -6.13 24.99
N PRO A 136 3.43 -7.21 24.71
CA PRO A 136 3.42 -8.36 25.59
C PRO A 136 3.96 -7.93 26.97
N GLU A 137 3.26 -8.31 28.03
CA GLU A 137 3.74 -8.15 29.42
C GLU A 137 4.95 -9.05 29.68
#